data_bb7b36bf1b441b209d5ca73e35b16e28
#
_entry.id   bb7b36bf1b441b209d5ca73e35b16e28
#
_cell.length_a   1.000
_cell.length_b   1.000
_cell.length_c   1.000
_cell.angle_alpha   90.00
_cell.angle_beta   90.00
_cell.angle_gamma   90.00
#
_symmetry.space_group_name_H-M   'P 1'
#
loop_
_entity.id
_entity.type
_entity.pdbx_description
1 polymer ?
#
loop_
_entity_poly.entity_id
_entity_poly.type
_entity_poly.pdbx_seq_one_letter_code
_entity_poly.pdbx_strand_id
1 'polypeptide(L)'
;MKSVIERLDDIENTARSIVAKAEEDKSQVERDIQTQRDQFDKELDEKTQEELTRIREDGKRQVDELLKSQREKNHETVQTLEKEYEMAHAVYAEGILRHIIEV
;
A
#
# COMPACT_ATOMS: atom_id res chain seq x y z
N MET A 1 71.60 19.77 -13.56
CA MET A 1 71.22 18.59 -12.78
C MET A 1 70.57 19.03 -11.50
N LYS A 2 69.41 18.45 -11.18
CA LYS A 2 68.78 18.67 -9.86
C LYS A 2 69.62 18.01 -8.77
N SER A 3 69.79 18.71 -7.65
CA SER A 3 70.47 18.17 -6.48
C SER A 3 69.60 17.02 -5.86
N VAL A 4 70.24 16.24 -4.99
CA VAL A 4 69.50 15.18 -4.25
C VAL A 4 68.40 15.78 -3.41
N ILE A 5 68.62 16.95 -2.82
CA ILE A 5 67.61 17.64 -2.00
C ILE A 5 66.45 18.08 -2.86
N GLU A 6 66.64 18.59 -4.06
CA GLU A 6 65.56 18.94 -4.99
C GLU A 6 64.76 17.74 -5.45
N ARG A 7 65.40 16.59 -5.68
CA ARG A 7 64.73 15.34 -6.03
C ARG A 7 63.90 14.80 -4.88
N LEU A 8 64.40 14.87 -3.66
CA LEU A 8 63.63 14.47 -2.47
C LEU A 8 62.45 15.37 -2.25
N ASP A 9 62.57 16.67 -2.48
CA ASP A 9 61.48 17.63 -2.41
C ASP A 9 60.39 17.35 -3.43
N ASP A 10 60.78 17.06 -4.69
CA ASP A 10 59.87 16.66 -5.76
C ASP A 10 59.10 15.38 -5.43
N ILE A 11 59.79 14.39 -4.83
CA ILE A 11 59.16 13.13 -4.40
C ILE A 11 58.17 13.41 -3.29
N GLU A 12 58.51 14.23 -2.30
CA GLU A 12 57.62 14.60 -1.21
C GLU A 12 56.39 15.33 -1.71
N ASN A 13 56.53 16.28 -2.60
CA ASN A 13 55.43 17.03 -3.20
C ASN A 13 54.52 16.12 -4.02
N THR A 14 55.11 15.19 -4.78
CA THR A 14 54.33 14.20 -5.53
C THR A 14 53.52 13.29 -4.59
N ALA A 15 54.14 12.81 -3.50
CA ALA A 15 53.47 11.98 -2.51
C ALA A 15 52.30 12.72 -1.85
N ARG A 16 52.50 13.99 -1.50
CA ARG A 16 51.42 14.84 -0.94
C ARG A 16 50.29 15.02 -1.92
N SER A 17 50.55 15.21 -3.20
CA SER A 17 49.55 15.33 -4.25
C SER A 17 48.77 14.04 -4.42
N ILE A 18 49.41 12.89 -4.34
CA ILE A 18 48.77 11.58 -4.44
C ILE A 18 47.83 11.37 -3.25
N VAL A 19 48.27 11.67 -2.03
CA VAL A 19 47.45 11.55 -0.81
C VAL A 19 46.27 12.50 -0.88
N ALA A 20 46.49 13.76 -1.25
CA ALA A 20 45.42 14.76 -1.37
C ALA A 20 44.37 14.31 -2.39
N LYS A 21 44.75 13.78 -3.52
CA LYS A 21 43.83 13.26 -4.54
C LYS A 21 43.11 12.04 -4.06
N ALA A 22 43.77 11.12 -3.36
CA ALA A 22 43.13 9.94 -2.78
C ALA A 22 42.08 10.31 -1.74
N GLU A 23 42.36 11.32 -0.91
CA GLU A 23 41.38 11.83 0.07
C GLU A 23 40.19 12.50 -0.62
N GLU A 24 40.41 13.26 -1.66
CA GLU A 24 39.36 13.86 -2.47
C GLU A 24 38.49 12.81 -3.14
N ASP A 25 39.12 11.82 -3.77
CA ASP A 25 38.41 10.70 -4.41
C ASP A 25 37.57 9.91 -3.39
N LYS A 26 38.12 9.66 -2.19
CA LYS A 26 37.41 9.03 -1.09
C LYS A 26 36.18 9.84 -0.69
N SER A 27 36.33 11.14 -0.51
CA SER A 27 35.23 12.04 -0.17
C SER A 27 34.14 12.06 -1.25
N GLN A 28 34.54 12.03 -2.52
CA GLN A 28 33.62 11.97 -3.64
C GLN A 28 32.83 10.66 -3.65
N VAL A 29 33.49 9.53 -3.45
CA VAL A 29 32.86 8.21 -3.35
C VAL A 29 31.86 8.19 -2.18
N GLU A 30 32.24 8.72 -1.03
CA GLU A 30 31.34 8.79 0.13
C GLU A 30 30.09 9.64 -0.17
N ARG A 31 30.24 10.77 -0.85
CA ARG A 31 29.11 11.60 -1.28
C ARG A 31 28.22 10.88 -2.28
N ASP A 32 28.82 10.18 -3.25
CA ASP A 32 28.08 9.42 -4.25
C ASP A 32 27.29 8.28 -3.62
N ILE A 33 27.87 7.57 -2.66
CA ILE A 33 27.20 6.52 -1.90
C ILE A 33 26.03 7.09 -1.11
N GLN A 34 26.21 8.23 -0.45
CA GLN A 34 25.15 8.87 0.31
C GLN A 34 24.01 9.31 -0.61
N THR A 35 24.31 9.88 -1.76
CA THR A 35 23.32 10.27 -2.76
C THR A 35 22.52 9.05 -3.25
N GLN A 36 23.20 7.94 -3.53
CA GLN A 36 22.55 6.69 -3.95
C GLN A 36 21.65 6.12 -2.85
N ARG A 37 22.10 6.16 -1.60
CA ARG A 37 21.30 5.72 -0.45
C ARG A 37 20.04 6.57 -0.29
N ASP A 38 20.18 7.89 -0.37
CA ASP A 38 19.05 8.80 -0.25
C ASP A 38 18.04 8.59 -1.38
N GLN A 39 18.53 8.37 -2.60
CA GLN A 39 17.67 8.06 -3.75
C GLN A 39 16.96 6.73 -3.59
N PHE A 40 17.66 5.71 -3.13
CA PHE A 40 17.09 4.39 -2.87
C PHE A 40 16.03 4.45 -1.78
N ASP A 41 16.30 5.15 -0.69
CA ASP A 41 15.35 5.31 0.42
C ASP A 41 14.09 6.05 -0.03
N LYS A 42 14.25 7.07 -0.85
CA LYS A 42 13.14 7.81 -1.43
C LYS A 42 12.27 6.93 -2.34
N GLU A 43 12.89 6.19 -3.24
CA GLU A 43 12.19 5.26 -4.14
C GLU A 43 11.48 4.15 -3.38
N LEU A 44 12.12 3.63 -2.33
CA LEU A 44 11.53 2.61 -1.48
C LEU A 44 10.31 3.15 -0.74
N ASP A 45 10.41 4.36 -0.19
CA ASP A 45 9.29 5.01 0.50
C ASP A 45 8.13 5.27 -0.45
N GLU A 46 8.39 5.78 -1.65
CA GLU A 46 7.38 6.00 -2.68
C GLU A 46 6.68 4.69 -3.07
N LYS A 47 7.43 3.62 -3.30
CA LYS A 47 6.86 2.29 -3.60
C LYS A 47 6.03 1.75 -2.46
N THR A 48 6.50 1.92 -1.23
CA THR A 48 5.77 1.49 -0.03
C THR A 48 4.45 2.24 0.09
N GLN A 49 4.44 3.55 -0.13
CA GLN A 49 3.23 4.35 -0.10
C GLN A 49 2.24 3.97 -1.21
N GLU A 50 2.73 3.73 -2.42
CA GLU A 50 1.90 3.25 -3.54
C GLU A 50 1.28 1.88 -3.23
N GLU A 51 2.06 0.97 -2.67
CA GLU A 51 1.59 -0.37 -2.29
C GLU A 51 0.53 -0.31 -1.19
N LEU A 52 0.76 0.53 -0.17
CA LEU A 52 -0.22 0.75 0.90
C LEU A 52 -1.52 1.35 0.37
N THR A 53 -1.43 2.30 -0.53
CA THR A 53 -2.60 2.91 -1.16
C THR A 53 -3.38 1.87 -1.95
N ARG A 54 -2.71 1.04 -2.73
CA ARG A 54 -3.34 -0.05 -3.50
C ARG A 54 -4.03 -1.05 -2.58
N ILE A 55 -3.37 -1.48 -1.52
CA ILE A 55 -3.94 -2.42 -0.54
C ILE A 55 -5.20 -1.84 0.10
N ARG A 56 -5.17 -0.56 0.49
CA ARG A 56 -6.32 0.13 1.08
C ARG A 56 -7.48 0.26 0.10
N GLU A 57 -7.20 0.61 -1.14
CA GLU A 57 -8.22 0.74 -2.19
C GLU A 57 -8.84 -0.61 -2.54
N ASP A 58 -8.03 -1.65 -2.69
CA ASP A 58 -8.51 -3.01 -2.93
C ASP A 58 -9.33 -3.52 -1.75
N GLY A 59 -8.88 -3.30 -0.53
CA GLY A 59 -9.60 -3.66 0.67
C GLY A 59 -10.95 -2.95 0.77
N LYS A 60 -10.99 -1.65 0.50
CA LYS A 60 -12.23 -0.88 0.46
C LYS A 60 -13.18 -1.40 -0.60
N ARG A 61 -12.69 -1.71 -1.78
CA ARG A 61 -13.51 -2.26 -2.86
C ARG A 61 -14.11 -3.61 -2.47
N GLN A 62 -13.32 -4.50 -1.88
CA GLN A 62 -13.81 -5.79 -1.40
C GLN A 62 -14.87 -5.64 -0.33
N VAL A 63 -14.69 -4.72 0.61
CA VAL A 63 -15.69 -4.42 1.65
C VAL A 63 -16.96 -3.86 1.03
N ASP A 64 -16.86 -2.93 0.09
CA ASP A 64 -18.01 -2.34 -0.58
C ASP A 64 -18.78 -3.39 -1.39
N GLU A 65 -18.11 -4.28 -2.09
CA GLU A 65 -18.74 -5.40 -2.80
C GLU A 65 -19.45 -6.38 -1.84
N LEU A 66 -18.81 -6.69 -0.73
CA LEU A 66 -19.37 -7.57 0.29
C LEU A 66 -20.62 -6.95 0.91
N LEU A 67 -20.59 -5.67 1.26
CA LEU A 67 -21.73 -4.93 1.80
C LEU A 67 -22.87 -4.86 0.79
N LYS A 68 -22.58 -4.62 -0.47
CA LYS A 68 -23.58 -4.61 -1.55
C LYS A 68 -24.25 -5.98 -1.67
N SER A 69 -23.47 -7.04 -1.73
CA SER A 69 -23.98 -8.42 -1.78
C SER A 69 -24.85 -8.74 -0.57
N GLN A 70 -24.43 -8.34 0.62
CA GLN A 70 -25.18 -8.56 1.85
C GLN A 70 -26.49 -7.79 1.87
N ARG A 71 -26.51 -6.56 1.40
CA ARG A 71 -27.75 -5.76 1.26
C ARG A 71 -28.72 -6.38 0.28
N GLU A 72 -28.24 -6.88 -0.85
CA GLU A 72 -29.07 -7.57 -1.84
C GLU A 72 -29.70 -8.84 -1.24
N LYS A 73 -28.92 -9.66 -0.54
CA LYS A 73 -29.42 -10.86 0.15
C LYS A 73 -30.42 -10.52 1.24
N ASN A 74 -30.16 -9.48 2.03
CA ASN A 74 -31.09 -9.03 3.06
C ASN A 74 -32.41 -8.55 2.45
N HIS A 75 -32.32 -7.82 1.34
CA HIS A 75 -33.50 -7.35 0.62
C HIS A 75 -34.37 -8.52 0.11
N GLU A 76 -33.73 -9.51 -0.51
CA GLU A 76 -34.40 -10.74 -0.96
C GLU A 76 -35.04 -11.49 0.22
N THR A 77 -34.34 -11.61 1.34
CA THR A 77 -34.82 -12.25 2.54
C THR A 77 -36.06 -11.53 3.09
N VAL A 78 -36.00 -10.21 3.17
CA VAL A 78 -37.14 -9.39 3.61
C VAL A 78 -38.34 -9.56 2.68
N GLN A 79 -38.12 -9.53 1.37
CA GLN A 79 -39.21 -9.76 0.41
C GLN A 79 -39.83 -11.14 0.54
N THR A 80 -39.01 -12.17 0.73
CA THR A 80 -39.50 -13.54 0.95
C THR A 80 -40.35 -13.64 2.22
N LEU A 81 -39.86 -13.03 3.32
CA LEU A 81 -40.58 -12.99 4.59
C LEU A 81 -41.92 -12.23 4.47
N GLU A 82 -41.92 -11.13 3.74
CA GLU A 82 -43.17 -10.37 3.48
C GLU A 82 -44.16 -11.19 2.70
N LYS A 83 -43.77 -11.91 1.66
CA LYS A 83 -44.64 -12.80 0.89
C LYS A 83 -45.17 -13.96 1.74
N GLU A 84 -44.32 -14.59 2.53
CA GLU A 84 -44.73 -15.66 3.43
C GLU A 84 -45.73 -15.15 4.47
N TYR A 85 -45.50 -13.98 5.02
CA TYR A 85 -46.42 -13.33 5.95
C TYR A 85 -47.78 -13.05 5.30
N GLU A 86 -47.80 -12.48 4.10
CA GLU A 86 -49.03 -12.19 3.37
C GLU A 86 -49.81 -13.47 3.04
N MET A 87 -49.11 -14.51 2.61
CA MET A 87 -49.75 -15.83 2.34
C MET A 87 -50.28 -16.46 3.61
N ALA A 88 -49.51 -16.46 4.67
CA ALA A 88 -49.96 -17.00 5.97
C ALA A 88 -51.14 -16.21 6.54
N HIS A 89 -51.10 -14.88 6.40
CA HIS A 89 -52.19 -14.00 6.84
C HIS A 89 -53.49 -14.26 6.04
N ALA A 90 -53.39 -14.41 4.72
CA ALA A 90 -54.51 -14.70 3.84
C ALA A 90 -55.14 -16.07 4.17
N VAL A 91 -54.31 -17.10 4.37
CA VAL A 91 -54.75 -18.43 4.75
C VAL A 91 -55.43 -18.41 6.12
N TYR A 92 -54.86 -17.71 7.08
CA TYR A 92 -55.41 -17.55 8.40
C TYR A 92 -56.77 -16.83 8.38
N ALA A 93 -56.88 -15.74 7.66
CA ALA A 93 -58.13 -14.98 7.49
C ALA A 93 -59.19 -15.82 6.80
N GLU A 94 -58.86 -16.57 5.74
CA GLU A 94 -59.78 -17.49 5.07
C GLU A 94 -60.26 -18.59 6.01
N GLY A 95 -59.40 -19.16 6.82
CA GLY A 95 -59.73 -20.15 7.81
C GLY A 95 -60.72 -19.61 8.88
N ILE A 96 -60.51 -18.39 9.33
CA ILE A 96 -61.44 -17.71 10.26
C ILE A 96 -62.81 -17.52 9.62
N LEU A 97 -62.85 -17.01 8.39
CA LEU A 97 -64.13 -16.84 7.67
C LEU A 97 -64.87 -18.12 7.45
N ARG A 98 -64.25 -19.22 7.08
CA ARG A 98 -64.80 -20.53 6.92
C ARG A 98 -65.38 -21.02 8.23
N HIS A 99 -64.65 -20.85 9.31
CA HIS A 99 -65.11 -21.27 10.62
C HIS A 99 -66.37 -20.51 11.06
N ILE A 100 -66.41 -19.21 10.77
CA ILE A 100 -67.62 -18.39 11.04
C ILE A 100 -68.80 -18.81 10.18
N ILE A 101 -68.61 -19.14 8.92
CA ILE A 101 -69.62 -19.54 7.96
C ILE A 101 -70.17 -20.93 8.29
N GLU A 102 -69.35 -21.86 8.74
CA GLU A 102 -69.70 -23.22 9.06
C GLU A 102 -70.47 -23.38 10.40
N VAL A 103 -70.38 -22.36 11.23
CA VAL A 103 -71.11 -22.29 12.50
C VAL A 103 -72.46 -21.63 12.28
#